data_170c932eb747981ee44e14c254139e87
#
_entry.id   170c932eb747981ee44e14c254139e87
#
_cell.length_a   1.000
_cell.length_b   1.000
_cell.length_c   1.000
_cell.angle_alpha   90.00
_cell.angle_beta   90.00
_cell.angle_gamma   90.00
#
_symmetry.space_group_name_H-M   'P 1'
#
loop_
_entity.id
_entity.type
_entity.pdbx_description
1 polymer ?
#
loop_
_entity_poly.entity_id
_entity_poly.type
_entity_poly.pdbx_seq_one_letter_code
_entity_poly.pdbx_strand_id
1 'polypeptide(L)'
;MQITRKQWAVAGAGFVIAVVAFLGWTNRAGAPAPTDTPAATTTESGTPTEQTAPTTAVRPFTLNAADTPAAWNFKGAYTGNDVLVAQANADIAHLTSLTGKGEYDDYDLYNGIANDYGLLGDGKTAYQYYQRSIQVHPAKGLAYVNLAHLMDQLGAYYTAADAYAKAVAVEPGVLEYHIERLTYLTRQFGSDNARITAALTDASKQFGDTAPILKIEAQWLTAQKRYADAINAWETVKTLSSGQNTTAIDTEIARLRAKQ
;
A
#
# COMPACT_ATOMS: atom_id res chain seq x y z
N MET A 1 9.03 -32.15 1.82
CA MET A 1 7.82 -32.20 0.98
C MET A 1 7.81 -30.92 0.14
N GLN A 2 8.14 -31.01 -1.15
CA GLN A 2 8.28 -29.82 -2.01
C GLN A 2 6.89 -29.38 -2.47
N ILE A 3 6.47 -28.18 -2.10
CA ILE A 3 5.22 -27.56 -2.55
C ILE A 3 5.47 -26.96 -3.94
N THR A 4 4.82 -27.52 -4.94
CA THR A 4 4.98 -27.14 -6.34
C THR A 4 4.28 -25.83 -6.66
N ARG A 5 4.90 -25.00 -7.53
CA ARG A 5 4.54 -23.64 -7.97
C ARG A 5 3.15 -23.43 -8.64
N LYS A 6 2.23 -24.38 -8.58
CA LYS A 6 0.96 -24.33 -9.34
C LYS A 6 -0.29 -23.92 -8.55
N GLN A 7 -0.21 -23.59 -7.27
CA GLN A 7 -1.39 -23.26 -6.45
C GLN A 7 -1.60 -21.77 -6.14
N TRP A 8 -0.87 -20.87 -6.79
CA TRP A 8 -0.93 -19.41 -6.51
C TRP A 8 -1.76 -18.58 -7.48
N ALA A 9 -2.56 -19.20 -8.34
CA ALA A 9 -3.21 -18.50 -9.46
C ALA A 9 -4.64 -17.99 -9.21
N VAL A 10 -5.18 -18.04 -7.99
CA VAL A 10 -6.57 -17.56 -7.69
C VAL A 10 -6.63 -16.83 -6.34
N ALA A 11 -5.72 -15.90 -6.07
CA ALA A 11 -5.93 -14.91 -5.00
C ALA A 11 -5.81 -13.53 -5.62
N GLY A 12 -6.91 -12.77 -5.56
CA GLY A 12 -7.02 -11.46 -6.21
C GLY A 12 -5.88 -10.49 -5.87
N ALA A 13 -5.59 -9.62 -6.82
CA ALA A 13 -4.46 -8.70 -6.92
C ALA A 13 -4.24 -7.69 -5.76
N GLY A 14 -4.81 -7.89 -4.57
CA GLY A 14 -4.78 -6.96 -3.45
C GLY A 14 -3.75 -7.26 -2.35
N PHE A 15 -3.05 -8.41 -2.37
CA PHE A 15 -2.24 -8.84 -1.22
C PHE A 15 -0.72 -8.89 -1.45
N VAL A 16 -0.21 -8.45 -2.60
CA VAL A 16 1.20 -8.68 -2.98
C VAL A 16 2.19 -7.85 -2.15
N ILE A 17 1.81 -6.67 -1.65
CA ILE A 17 2.74 -5.79 -0.93
C ILE A 17 2.97 -6.24 0.52
N ALA A 18 1.96 -6.76 1.21
CA ALA A 18 2.11 -7.25 2.59
C ALA A 18 3.01 -8.49 2.68
N VAL A 19 2.96 -9.38 1.67
CA VAL A 19 3.78 -10.61 1.63
C VAL A 19 5.25 -10.30 1.32
N VAL A 20 5.54 -9.28 0.51
CA VAL A 20 6.93 -8.89 0.18
C VAL A 20 7.64 -8.26 1.39
N ALA A 21 6.95 -7.47 2.21
CA ALA A 21 7.53 -6.92 3.43
C ALA A 21 7.85 -8.01 4.47
N PHE A 22 7.01 -9.04 4.59
CA PHE A 22 7.22 -10.16 5.52
C PHE A 22 8.34 -11.12 5.06
N LEU A 23 8.45 -11.42 3.76
CA LEU A 23 9.53 -12.26 3.23
C LEU A 23 10.91 -11.57 3.26
N GLY A 24 10.95 -10.23 3.20
CA GLY A 24 12.19 -9.47 3.38
C GLY A 24 12.71 -9.49 4.82
N TRP A 25 11.84 -9.73 5.79
CA TRP A 25 12.20 -9.72 7.20
C TRP A 25 12.84 -11.03 7.69
N THR A 26 12.37 -12.18 7.18
CA THR A 26 12.95 -13.49 7.56
C THR A 26 14.36 -13.74 7.03
N ASN A 27 14.83 -12.97 6.04
CA ASN A 27 16.17 -13.12 5.45
C ASN A 27 17.23 -12.14 6.01
N ARG A 28 16.91 -11.33 7.02
CA ARG A 28 17.84 -10.34 7.60
C ARG A 28 18.56 -10.76 8.88
N ALA A 29 18.45 -12.01 9.29
CA ALA A 29 19.24 -12.57 10.38
C ALA A 29 20.63 -12.92 9.89
N GLY A 30 21.57 -11.95 9.93
CA GLY A 30 22.99 -12.25 9.68
C GLY A 30 23.79 -11.14 8.99
N ALA A 31 23.81 -9.92 9.55
CA ALA A 31 24.84 -8.93 9.23
C ALA A 31 25.69 -8.66 10.48
N PRO A 32 27.05 -8.71 10.39
CA PRO A 32 27.92 -8.46 11.52
C PRO A 32 27.92 -6.98 11.91
N ALA A 33 28.02 -6.72 13.21
CA ALA A 33 28.10 -5.39 13.81
C ALA A 33 29.34 -4.62 13.31
N PRO A 34 29.25 -3.28 13.14
CA PRO A 34 30.42 -2.45 12.88
C PRO A 34 31.27 -2.30 14.15
N THR A 35 32.58 -2.46 13.99
CA THR A 35 33.60 -2.29 15.00
C THR A 35 33.80 -0.82 15.37
N ASP A 36 33.75 -0.53 16.67
CA ASP A 36 34.06 0.77 17.29
C ASP A 36 35.50 1.20 17.04
N THR A 37 35.68 2.45 16.63
CA THR A 37 36.95 3.16 16.74
C THR A 37 36.71 4.38 17.63
N PRO A 38 37.47 4.59 18.73
CA PRO A 38 37.26 5.69 19.66
C PRO A 38 37.82 6.99 19.12
N ALA A 39 37.05 8.07 19.12
CA ALA A 39 37.52 9.43 18.86
C ALA A 39 37.28 10.33 20.08
N ALA A 40 38.29 11.11 20.34
CA ALA A 40 38.68 11.98 21.41
C ALA A 40 37.63 12.89 22.05
N THR A 41 37.76 13.04 23.34
CA THR A 41 37.15 13.96 24.28
C THR A 41 37.40 15.42 23.93
N THR A 42 36.34 16.26 23.85
CA THR A 42 36.43 17.68 24.15
C THR A 42 35.25 18.09 25.02
N THR A 43 35.57 18.56 26.20
CA THR A 43 34.68 19.05 27.24
C THR A 43 34.24 20.46 26.89
N GLU A 44 32.95 20.70 26.69
CA GLU A 44 32.35 22.02 26.86
C GLU A 44 31.06 21.91 27.66
N SER A 45 31.11 22.60 28.81
CA SER A 45 30.02 22.76 29.76
C SER A 45 29.02 23.78 29.22
N GLY A 46 27.88 23.34 28.73
CA GLY A 46 26.73 24.17 28.40
C GLY A 46 25.47 23.44 28.81
N THR A 47 24.75 23.98 29.77
CA THR A 47 23.45 23.50 30.25
C THR A 47 22.48 23.46 29.07
N PRO A 48 21.93 22.31 28.64
CA PRO A 48 20.87 22.30 27.63
C PRO A 48 19.58 22.76 28.30
N THR A 49 19.09 23.91 27.89
CA THR A 49 17.67 24.28 28.08
C THR A 49 16.88 23.27 27.27
N GLU A 50 16.18 22.38 27.93
CA GLU A 50 15.25 21.42 27.37
C GLU A 50 14.09 22.18 26.72
N GLN A 51 14.26 22.52 25.45
CA GLN A 51 13.21 23.08 24.63
C GLN A 51 12.28 21.92 24.23
N THR A 52 11.33 21.62 25.11
CA THR A 52 10.20 20.73 24.78
C THR A 52 9.46 21.31 23.58
N ALA A 53 9.80 20.82 22.39
CA ALA A 53 8.97 21.03 21.21
C ALA A 53 7.55 20.54 21.53
N PRO A 54 6.49 21.28 21.17
CA PRO A 54 5.13 20.83 21.40
C PRO A 54 4.94 19.52 20.64
N THR A 55 4.77 18.43 21.37
CA THR A 55 4.38 17.13 20.81
C THR A 55 2.98 17.33 20.25
N THR A 56 2.88 17.71 18.99
CA THR A 56 1.59 17.80 18.28
C THR A 56 1.05 16.37 18.24
N ALA A 57 0.09 16.06 19.08
CA ALA A 57 -0.53 14.75 19.11
C ALA A 57 -1.00 14.40 17.70
N VAL A 58 -0.45 13.32 17.13
CA VAL A 58 -0.81 12.83 15.81
C VAL A 58 -2.28 12.47 15.84
N ARG A 59 -3.08 13.16 15.04
CA ARG A 59 -4.53 12.88 14.98
C ARG A 59 -4.74 11.53 14.31
N PRO A 60 -5.64 10.70 14.87
CA PRO A 60 -6.03 9.45 14.22
C PRO A 60 -6.53 9.70 12.80
N PHE A 61 -6.28 8.77 11.89
CA PHE A 61 -6.89 8.82 10.56
C PHE A 61 -8.38 8.54 10.70
N THR A 62 -9.22 9.51 10.34
CA THR A 62 -10.69 9.44 10.55
C THR A 62 -11.39 8.87 9.32
N LEU A 63 -12.52 8.20 9.55
CA LEU A 63 -13.41 7.80 8.46
C LEU A 63 -13.92 9.03 7.72
N ASN A 64 -14.04 8.92 6.40
CA ASN A 64 -14.72 9.93 5.58
C ASN A 64 -16.21 10.00 5.98
N ALA A 65 -16.76 11.20 6.07
CA ALA A 65 -18.15 11.40 6.49
C ALA A 65 -19.19 10.75 5.53
N ALA A 66 -18.78 10.46 4.29
CA ALA A 66 -19.63 9.76 3.31
C ALA A 66 -19.69 8.23 3.53
N ASP A 67 -18.81 7.70 4.38
CA ASP A 67 -18.74 6.28 4.63
C ASP A 67 -19.35 5.89 5.98
N THR A 68 -20.17 4.85 5.95
CA THR A 68 -20.68 4.19 7.16
C THR A 68 -20.55 2.69 6.94
N PRO A 69 -19.46 2.05 7.39
CA PRO A 69 -19.31 0.60 7.28
C PRO A 69 -20.50 -0.11 7.92
N ALA A 70 -21.20 -0.95 7.15
CA ALA A 70 -22.37 -1.67 7.64
C ALA A 70 -22.00 -2.70 8.71
N ALA A 71 -20.79 -3.26 8.60
CA ALA A 71 -20.20 -4.17 9.58
C ALA A 71 -18.68 -3.99 9.59
N TRP A 72 -18.09 -4.22 10.76
CA TRP A 72 -16.64 -4.21 10.93
C TRP A 72 -16.00 -5.59 10.74
N ASN A 73 -16.81 -6.64 10.65
CA ASN A 73 -16.36 -7.99 10.38
C ASN A 73 -16.74 -8.37 8.95
N PHE A 74 -15.84 -9.09 8.30
CA PHE A 74 -16.03 -9.58 6.94
C PHE A 74 -15.44 -10.99 6.80
N LYS A 75 -15.65 -11.62 5.66
CA LYS A 75 -15.04 -12.92 5.39
C LYS A 75 -13.55 -12.73 5.09
N GLY A 76 -12.69 -12.93 6.09
CA GLY A 76 -11.24 -12.88 5.94
C GLY A 76 -10.72 -14.00 5.02
N ALA A 77 -9.52 -13.78 4.47
CA ALA A 77 -8.89 -14.74 3.55
C ALA A 77 -8.62 -16.12 4.18
N TYR A 78 -8.47 -16.17 5.51
CA TYR A 78 -8.22 -17.39 6.27
C TYR A 78 -9.49 -18.08 6.78
N THR A 79 -10.67 -17.48 6.53
CA THR A 79 -11.96 -18.05 6.98
C THR A 79 -12.16 -19.46 6.45
N GLY A 80 -12.37 -20.43 7.37
CA GLY A 80 -12.57 -21.84 7.04
C GLY A 80 -11.27 -22.64 6.83
N ASN A 81 -10.11 -22.05 7.15
CA ASN A 81 -8.83 -22.75 7.17
C ASN A 81 -8.21 -22.69 8.57
N ASP A 82 -8.48 -23.70 9.40
CA ASP A 82 -8.08 -23.75 10.81
C ASP A 82 -6.58 -23.64 11.01
N VAL A 83 -5.76 -24.14 10.07
CA VAL A 83 -4.30 -24.08 10.13
C VAL A 83 -3.83 -22.62 9.97
N LEU A 84 -4.35 -21.90 8.97
CA LEU A 84 -3.99 -20.50 8.74
C LEU A 84 -4.53 -19.60 9.85
N VAL A 85 -5.74 -19.89 10.38
CA VAL A 85 -6.30 -19.18 11.53
C VAL A 85 -5.41 -19.37 12.77
N ALA A 86 -4.98 -20.61 13.07
CA ALA A 86 -4.09 -20.88 14.20
C ALA A 86 -2.73 -20.18 14.03
N GLN A 87 -2.17 -20.17 12.80
CA GLN A 87 -0.93 -19.48 12.51
C GLN A 87 -1.06 -17.96 12.73
N ALA A 88 -2.09 -17.32 12.16
CA ALA A 88 -2.30 -15.87 12.34
C ALA A 88 -2.47 -15.51 13.84
N ASN A 89 -3.19 -16.31 14.62
CA ASN A 89 -3.31 -16.09 16.07
C ASN A 89 -1.97 -16.23 16.80
N ALA A 90 -1.12 -17.18 16.40
CA ALA A 90 0.22 -17.33 16.96
C ALA A 90 1.13 -16.14 16.59
N ASP A 91 1.05 -15.66 15.35
CA ASP A 91 1.79 -14.50 14.88
C ASP A 91 1.36 -13.21 15.60
N ILE A 92 0.05 -12.98 15.78
CA ILE A 92 -0.50 -11.88 16.59
C ILE A 92 0.06 -11.93 18.03
N ALA A 93 0.02 -13.11 18.68
CA ALA A 93 0.53 -13.25 20.04
C ALA A 93 2.03 -12.96 20.12
N HIS A 94 2.81 -13.47 19.16
CA HIS A 94 4.24 -13.23 19.06
C HIS A 94 4.55 -11.74 18.86
N LEU A 95 3.99 -11.10 17.82
CA LEU A 95 4.21 -9.69 17.52
C LEU A 95 3.78 -8.79 18.69
N THR A 96 2.63 -9.08 19.31
CA THR A 96 2.16 -8.35 20.50
C THR A 96 3.17 -8.46 21.64
N SER A 97 3.80 -9.61 21.82
CA SER A 97 4.82 -9.80 22.87
C SER A 97 6.06 -8.94 22.67
N LEU A 98 6.32 -8.47 21.45
CA LEU A 98 7.49 -7.64 21.09
C LEU A 98 7.20 -6.14 21.17
N THR A 99 5.93 -5.71 21.15
CA THR A 99 5.58 -4.28 21.16
C THR A 99 6.07 -3.56 22.42
N GLY A 100 6.57 -2.34 22.26
CA GLY A 100 7.04 -1.48 23.34
C GLY A 100 8.35 -1.90 23.98
N LYS A 101 9.05 -2.92 23.45
CA LYS A 101 10.34 -3.39 24.01
C LYS A 101 11.56 -2.71 23.40
N GLY A 102 11.40 -1.98 22.31
CA GLY A 102 12.47 -1.27 21.62
C GLY A 102 13.43 -2.15 20.81
N GLU A 103 13.17 -3.47 20.73
CA GLU A 103 13.96 -4.39 19.88
C GLU A 103 13.59 -4.28 18.39
N TYR A 104 12.34 -3.92 18.12
CA TYR A 104 11.77 -3.76 16.79
C TYR A 104 11.00 -2.45 16.73
N ASP A 105 10.80 -1.92 15.52
CA ASP A 105 9.96 -0.74 15.29
C ASP A 105 8.48 -1.11 15.53
N ASP A 106 7.86 -0.48 16.51
CA ASP A 106 6.44 -0.69 16.82
C ASP A 106 5.52 -0.39 15.63
N TYR A 107 5.95 0.47 14.70
CA TYR A 107 5.24 0.70 13.43
C TYR A 107 5.07 -0.60 12.64
N ASP A 108 6.14 -1.36 12.47
CA ASP A 108 6.13 -2.60 11.69
C ASP A 108 5.37 -3.70 12.44
N LEU A 109 5.53 -3.77 13.78
CA LEU A 109 4.80 -4.72 14.63
C LEU A 109 3.29 -4.47 14.56
N TYR A 110 2.84 -3.22 14.70
CA TYR A 110 1.41 -2.90 14.62
C TYR A 110 0.83 -3.13 13.22
N ASN A 111 1.61 -2.88 12.14
CA ASN A 111 1.19 -3.23 10.78
C ASN A 111 1.00 -4.74 10.62
N GLY A 112 1.93 -5.55 11.10
CA GLY A 112 1.84 -7.01 11.06
C GLY A 112 0.60 -7.52 11.79
N ILE A 113 0.38 -7.07 13.03
CA ILE A 113 -0.79 -7.44 13.83
C ILE A 113 -2.09 -7.03 13.11
N ALA A 114 -2.14 -5.82 12.53
CA ALA A 114 -3.31 -5.36 11.79
C ALA A 114 -3.61 -6.21 10.56
N ASN A 115 -2.56 -6.60 9.81
CA ASN A 115 -2.69 -7.48 8.65
C ASN A 115 -3.30 -8.84 9.04
N ASP A 116 -2.81 -9.46 10.13
CA ASP A 116 -3.32 -10.74 10.60
C ASP A 116 -4.79 -10.66 11.02
N TYR A 117 -5.20 -9.62 11.76
CA TYR A 117 -6.61 -9.39 12.06
C TYR A 117 -7.45 -9.19 10.79
N GLY A 118 -6.92 -8.50 9.77
CA GLY A 118 -7.56 -8.38 8.46
C GLY A 118 -7.73 -9.73 7.77
N LEU A 119 -6.70 -10.60 7.78
CA LEU A 119 -6.76 -11.96 7.24
C LEU A 119 -7.78 -12.85 7.96
N LEU A 120 -7.96 -12.63 9.27
CA LEU A 120 -9.00 -13.29 10.09
C LEU A 120 -10.40 -12.69 9.86
N GLY A 121 -10.52 -11.50 9.28
CA GLY A 121 -11.79 -10.81 9.05
C GLY A 121 -12.27 -9.92 10.21
N ASP A 122 -11.43 -9.69 11.24
CA ASP A 122 -11.69 -8.71 12.29
C ASP A 122 -11.23 -7.32 11.89
N GLY A 123 -12.04 -6.67 11.06
CA GLY A 123 -11.71 -5.34 10.53
C GLY A 123 -11.64 -4.25 11.58
N LYS A 124 -12.39 -4.38 12.70
CA LYS A 124 -12.35 -3.36 13.76
C LYS A 124 -10.99 -3.36 14.47
N THR A 125 -10.52 -4.53 14.84
CA THR A 125 -9.21 -4.66 15.50
C THR A 125 -8.08 -4.32 14.53
N ALA A 126 -8.16 -4.76 13.26
CA ALA A 126 -7.22 -4.38 12.22
C ALA A 126 -7.12 -2.84 12.06
N TYR A 127 -8.26 -2.15 11.97
CA TYR A 127 -8.31 -0.68 11.92
C TYR A 127 -7.60 -0.03 13.11
N GLN A 128 -7.83 -0.53 14.33
CA GLN A 128 -7.20 0.02 15.54
C GLN A 128 -5.68 -0.13 15.53
N TYR A 129 -5.16 -1.26 15.04
CA TYR A 129 -3.72 -1.49 14.96
C TYR A 129 -3.07 -0.68 13.82
N TYR A 130 -3.73 -0.49 12.67
CA TYR A 130 -3.23 0.47 11.67
C TYR A 130 -3.19 1.89 12.21
N GLN A 131 -4.17 2.32 13.01
CA GLN A 131 -4.14 3.61 13.68
C GLN A 131 -2.93 3.76 14.61
N ARG A 132 -2.60 2.72 15.38
CA ARG A 132 -1.40 2.72 16.25
C ARG A 132 -0.12 2.82 15.41
N SER A 133 -0.01 2.07 14.34
CA SER A 133 1.12 2.15 13.40
C SER A 133 1.28 3.57 12.85
N ILE A 134 0.21 4.17 12.34
CA ILE A 134 0.19 5.56 11.87
C ILE A 134 0.60 6.57 12.95
N GLN A 135 0.21 6.35 14.21
CA GLN A 135 0.59 7.23 15.31
C GLN A 135 2.09 7.15 15.62
N VAL A 136 2.70 5.97 15.50
CA VAL A 136 4.15 5.79 15.68
C VAL A 136 4.92 6.51 14.58
N HIS A 137 4.57 6.29 13.31
CA HIS A 137 5.24 6.91 12.17
C HIS A 137 4.26 7.45 11.13
N PRO A 138 3.70 8.65 11.35
CA PRO A 138 2.69 9.25 10.47
C PRO A 138 3.22 9.65 9.09
N ALA A 139 4.54 9.66 8.91
CA ALA A 139 5.21 9.96 7.64
C ALA A 139 5.52 8.71 6.79
N LYS A 140 5.23 7.49 7.28
CA LYS A 140 5.39 6.25 6.51
C LYS A 140 4.08 5.88 5.82
N GLY A 141 4.11 5.64 4.50
CA GLY A 141 2.93 5.44 3.66
C GLY A 141 2.30 4.05 3.77
N LEU A 142 3.07 3.01 4.10
CA LEU A 142 2.60 1.62 4.05
C LEU A 142 1.36 1.36 4.93
N ALA A 143 1.31 1.93 6.14
CA ALA A 143 0.15 1.75 7.02
C ALA A 143 -1.12 2.37 6.43
N TYR A 144 -1.01 3.48 5.69
CA TYR A 144 -2.14 4.08 4.99
C TYR A 144 -2.60 3.24 3.80
N VAL A 145 -1.68 2.62 3.04
CA VAL A 145 -2.04 1.69 1.95
C VAL A 145 -2.79 0.48 2.50
N ASN A 146 -2.26 -0.15 3.54
CA ASN A 146 -2.90 -1.30 4.17
C ASN A 146 -4.26 -0.94 4.78
N LEU A 147 -4.37 0.25 5.39
CA LEU A 147 -5.63 0.78 5.87
C LEU A 147 -6.63 1.00 4.72
N ALA A 148 -6.17 1.49 3.55
CA ALA A 148 -7.02 1.67 2.39
C ALA A 148 -7.59 0.33 1.89
N HIS A 149 -6.78 -0.72 1.83
CA HIS A 149 -7.25 -2.07 1.51
C HIS A 149 -8.31 -2.57 2.49
N LEU A 150 -8.09 -2.37 3.79
CA LEU A 150 -9.08 -2.74 4.81
C LEU A 150 -10.39 -1.98 4.62
N MET A 151 -10.32 -0.66 4.37
CA MET A 151 -11.50 0.19 4.17
C MET A 151 -12.28 -0.20 2.91
N ASP A 152 -11.59 -0.58 1.82
CA ASP A 152 -12.21 -1.12 0.61
C ASP A 152 -12.99 -2.41 0.92
N GLN A 153 -12.41 -3.34 1.67
CA GLN A 153 -13.09 -4.58 2.08
C GLN A 153 -14.32 -4.32 2.96
N LEU A 154 -14.28 -3.27 3.77
CA LEU A 154 -15.40 -2.86 4.63
C LEU A 154 -16.45 -2.01 3.89
N GLY A 155 -16.27 -1.72 2.60
CA GLY A 155 -17.16 -0.86 1.81
C GLY A 155 -17.05 0.62 2.13
N ALA A 156 -16.03 1.05 2.87
CA ALA A 156 -15.72 2.44 3.20
C ALA A 156 -14.88 3.08 2.09
N TYR A 157 -15.48 3.26 0.91
CA TYR A 157 -14.75 3.56 -0.32
C TYR A 157 -14.10 4.94 -0.34
N TYR A 158 -14.73 5.97 0.23
CA TYR A 158 -14.14 7.30 0.29
C TYR A 158 -12.99 7.35 1.30
N THR A 159 -13.11 6.65 2.42
CA THR A 159 -12.04 6.49 3.41
C THR A 159 -10.82 5.78 2.80
N ALA A 160 -11.05 4.73 2.01
CA ALA A 160 -9.99 4.05 1.28
C ALA A 160 -9.28 5.00 0.29
N ALA A 161 -10.04 5.80 -0.48
CA ALA A 161 -9.48 6.80 -1.39
C ALA A 161 -8.63 7.85 -0.66
N ASP A 162 -9.11 8.32 0.50
CA ASP A 162 -8.40 9.29 1.35
C ASP A 162 -7.11 8.68 1.93
N ALA A 163 -7.14 7.41 2.33
CA ALA A 163 -5.97 6.70 2.84
C ALA A 163 -4.90 6.49 1.76
N TYR A 164 -5.28 6.09 0.53
CA TYR A 164 -4.34 6.05 -0.60
C TYR A 164 -3.75 7.41 -0.92
N ALA A 165 -4.58 8.47 -0.92
CA ALA A 165 -4.10 9.83 -1.15
C ALA A 165 -3.10 10.26 -0.06
N LYS A 166 -3.32 9.86 1.19
CA LYS A 166 -2.43 10.14 2.30
C LYS A 166 -1.10 9.39 2.17
N ALA A 167 -1.12 8.11 1.75
CA ALA A 167 0.11 7.34 1.48
C ALA A 167 1.00 8.05 0.47
N VAL A 168 0.43 8.47 -0.67
CA VAL A 168 1.13 9.26 -1.70
C VAL A 168 1.64 10.59 -1.16
N ALA A 169 0.85 11.29 -0.32
CA ALA A 169 1.23 12.60 0.21
C ALA A 169 2.41 12.53 1.19
N VAL A 170 2.54 11.45 1.97
CA VAL A 170 3.64 11.29 2.94
C VAL A 170 4.90 10.70 2.31
N GLU A 171 4.78 9.86 1.28
CA GLU A 171 5.90 9.27 0.55
C GLU A 171 5.67 9.36 -0.98
N PRO A 172 5.75 10.58 -1.55
CA PRO A 172 5.43 10.80 -2.97
C PRO A 172 6.41 10.12 -3.95
N GLY A 173 7.61 9.76 -3.49
CA GLY A 173 8.62 9.07 -4.30
C GLY A 173 8.40 7.54 -4.41
N VAL A 174 7.35 6.98 -3.85
CA VAL A 174 7.04 5.53 -3.95
C VAL A 174 6.03 5.30 -5.07
N LEU A 175 6.52 4.80 -6.21
CA LEU A 175 5.71 4.58 -7.42
C LEU A 175 4.53 3.63 -7.16
N GLU A 176 4.73 2.60 -6.35
CA GLU A 176 3.72 1.61 -6.00
C GLU A 176 2.49 2.25 -5.36
N TYR A 177 2.66 3.28 -4.52
CA TYR A 177 1.52 3.96 -3.89
C TYR A 177 0.67 4.74 -4.90
N HIS A 178 1.30 5.33 -5.92
CA HIS A 178 0.57 5.96 -7.02
C HIS A 178 -0.17 4.93 -7.88
N ILE A 179 0.45 3.79 -8.17
CA ILE A 179 -0.17 2.67 -8.91
C ILE A 179 -1.37 2.13 -8.15
N GLU A 180 -1.23 1.87 -6.86
CA GLU A 180 -2.33 1.39 -6.00
C GLU A 180 -3.48 2.41 -5.96
N ARG A 181 -3.18 3.71 -5.72
CA ARG A 181 -4.16 4.78 -5.74
C ARG A 181 -4.91 4.85 -7.07
N LEU A 182 -4.20 4.85 -8.20
CA LEU A 182 -4.78 4.93 -9.54
C LEU A 182 -5.63 3.70 -9.85
N THR A 183 -5.13 2.50 -9.58
CA THR A 183 -5.85 1.24 -9.77
C THR A 183 -7.14 1.24 -8.95
N TYR A 184 -7.08 1.69 -7.71
CA TYR A 184 -8.23 1.81 -6.84
C TYR A 184 -9.25 2.81 -7.39
N LEU A 185 -8.82 4.03 -7.72
CA LEU A 185 -9.70 5.09 -8.19
C LEU A 185 -10.38 4.74 -9.51
N THR A 186 -9.65 4.15 -10.46
CA THR A 186 -10.23 3.76 -11.76
C THR A 186 -11.25 2.63 -11.62
N ARG A 187 -11.08 1.76 -10.64
CA ARG A 187 -12.02 0.66 -10.34
C ARG A 187 -13.28 1.16 -9.61
N GLN A 188 -13.11 1.95 -8.54
CA GLN A 188 -14.22 2.34 -7.66
C GLN A 188 -14.92 3.64 -8.08
N PHE A 189 -14.17 4.57 -8.65
CA PHE A 189 -14.62 5.90 -9.02
C PHE A 189 -14.43 6.17 -10.52
N GLY A 190 -14.54 5.14 -11.36
CA GLY A 190 -14.22 5.22 -12.79
C GLY A 190 -14.90 6.35 -13.56
N SER A 191 -16.09 6.81 -13.14
CA SER A 191 -16.79 7.96 -13.71
C SER A 191 -16.37 9.32 -13.14
N ASP A 192 -15.60 9.37 -12.05
CA ASP A 192 -15.09 10.62 -11.47
C ASP A 192 -13.80 11.06 -12.18
N ASN A 193 -13.99 11.64 -13.38
CA ASN A 193 -12.88 12.06 -14.21
C ASN A 193 -11.95 13.06 -13.51
N ALA A 194 -12.49 13.96 -12.69
CA ALA A 194 -11.70 14.98 -12.01
C ALA A 194 -10.73 14.35 -11.02
N ARG A 195 -11.20 13.40 -10.21
CA ARG A 195 -10.40 12.69 -9.20
C ARG A 195 -9.29 11.85 -9.85
N ILE A 196 -9.62 11.11 -10.93
CA ILE A 196 -8.65 10.27 -11.63
C ILE A 196 -7.61 11.12 -12.35
N THR A 197 -8.03 12.19 -13.06
CA THR A 197 -7.10 13.10 -13.75
C THR A 197 -6.15 13.77 -12.76
N ALA A 198 -6.62 14.21 -11.58
CA ALA A 198 -5.76 14.75 -10.55
C ALA A 198 -4.71 13.72 -10.08
N ALA A 199 -5.10 12.47 -9.84
CA ALA A 199 -4.18 11.41 -9.43
C ALA A 199 -3.16 11.04 -10.53
N LEU A 200 -3.57 11.02 -11.80
CA LEU A 200 -2.67 10.84 -12.95
C LEU A 200 -1.66 11.99 -13.03
N THR A 201 -2.13 13.24 -12.89
CA THR A 201 -1.26 14.42 -12.89
C THR A 201 -0.23 14.37 -11.77
N ASP A 202 -0.63 13.99 -10.56
CA ASP A 202 0.28 13.83 -9.42
C ASP A 202 1.36 12.78 -9.73
N ALA A 203 0.96 11.63 -10.28
CA ALA A 203 1.87 10.55 -10.62
C ALA A 203 2.85 10.94 -11.74
N SER A 204 2.34 11.54 -12.84
CA SER A 204 3.19 12.00 -13.96
C SER A 204 4.13 13.13 -13.57
N LYS A 205 3.72 14.02 -12.67
CA LYS A 205 4.60 15.06 -12.13
C LYS A 205 5.79 14.47 -11.35
N GLN A 206 5.57 13.38 -10.64
CA GLN A 206 6.59 12.75 -9.80
C GLN A 206 7.52 11.83 -10.59
N PHE A 207 7.00 11.06 -11.54
CA PHE A 207 7.73 9.99 -12.22
C PHE A 207 7.87 10.18 -13.73
N GLY A 208 7.21 11.19 -14.30
CA GLY A 208 7.07 11.30 -15.75
C GLY A 208 6.16 10.21 -16.32
N ASP A 209 6.30 9.99 -17.63
CA ASP A 209 5.58 8.94 -18.32
C ASP A 209 6.23 7.58 -18.03
N THR A 210 5.56 6.74 -17.26
CA THR A 210 5.98 5.37 -17.00
C THR A 210 4.95 4.38 -17.55
N ALA A 211 5.43 3.24 -18.06
CA ALA A 211 4.56 2.22 -18.64
C ALA A 211 3.45 1.74 -17.67
N PRO A 212 3.68 1.51 -16.36
CA PRO A 212 2.61 1.14 -15.43
C PRO A 212 1.51 2.19 -15.30
N ILE A 213 1.86 3.47 -15.15
CA ILE A 213 0.88 4.57 -15.02
C ILE A 213 0.07 4.71 -16.30
N LEU A 214 0.73 4.80 -17.45
CA LEU A 214 0.10 4.96 -18.75
C LEU A 214 -0.80 3.76 -19.12
N LYS A 215 -0.46 2.56 -18.68
CA LYS A 215 -1.30 1.38 -18.86
C LYS A 215 -2.63 1.50 -18.09
N ILE A 216 -2.59 1.99 -16.86
CA ILE A 216 -3.80 2.23 -16.05
C ILE A 216 -4.64 3.33 -16.72
N GLU A 217 -4.02 4.41 -17.17
CA GLU A 217 -4.69 5.49 -17.90
C GLU A 217 -5.36 4.99 -19.18
N ALA A 218 -4.64 4.24 -20.02
CA ALA A 218 -5.17 3.69 -21.25
C ALA A 218 -6.37 2.75 -21.03
N GLN A 219 -6.32 1.93 -19.99
CA GLN A 219 -7.42 1.06 -19.59
C GLN A 219 -8.64 1.86 -19.12
N TRP A 220 -8.43 2.89 -18.31
CA TRP A 220 -9.48 3.79 -17.85
C TRP A 220 -10.12 4.56 -19.03
N LEU A 221 -9.32 5.14 -19.92
CA LEU A 221 -9.79 5.82 -21.12
C LEU A 221 -10.60 4.88 -22.03
N THR A 222 -10.18 3.63 -22.15
CA THR A 222 -10.91 2.58 -22.87
C THR A 222 -12.29 2.34 -22.27
N ALA A 223 -12.38 2.24 -20.93
CA ALA A 223 -13.65 2.07 -20.21
C ALA A 223 -14.58 3.28 -20.41
N GLN A 224 -14.02 4.50 -20.53
CA GLN A 224 -14.73 5.73 -20.85
C GLN A 224 -15.11 5.87 -22.34
N LYS A 225 -14.79 4.90 -23.17
CA LYS A 225 -14.96 4.93 -24.64
C LYS A 225 -14.20 6.07 -25.34
N ARG A 226 -13.20 6.63 -24.68
CA ARG A 226 -12.27 7.63 -25.23
C ARG A 226 -11.18 6.93 -26.03
N TYR A 227 -11.57 6.27 -27.11
CA TYR A 227 -10.70 5.34 -27.84
C TYR A 227 -9.48 6.01 -28.45
N ALA A 228 -9.60 7.23 -28.99
CA ALA A 228 -8.47 7.96 -29.54
C ALA A 228 -7.39 8.22 -28.48
N ASP A 229 -7.80 8.71 -27.30
CA ASP A 229 -6.88 8.98 -26.21
C ASP A 229 -6.25 7.68 -25.65
N ALA A 230 -7.07 6.61 -25.54
CA ALA A 230 -6.59 5.30 -25.12
C ALA A 230 -5.53 4.73 -26.06
N ILE A 231 -5.71 4.87 -27.38
CA ILE A 231 -4.72 4.47 -28.39
C ILE A 231 -3.43 5.23 -28.19
N ASN A 232 -3.48 6.55 -28.03
CA ASN A 232 -2.27 7.38 -27.81
C ASN A 232 -1.50 6.91 -26.56
N ALA A 233 -2.21 6.65 -25.47
CA ALA A 233 -1.58 6.14 -24.25
C ALA A 233 -0.94 4.75 -24.47
N TRP A 234 -1.63 3.82 -25.17
CA TRP A 234 -1.08 2.51 -25.51
C TRP A 234 0.13 2.57 -26.44
N GLU A 235 0.16 3.49 -27.44
CA GLU A 235 1.31 3.69 -28.30
C GLU A 235 2.54 4.19 -27.49
N THR A 236 2.31 5.06 -26.50
CA THR A 236 3.37 5.50 -25.59
C THR A 236 3.86 4.33 -24.72
N VAL A 237 2.96 3.51 -24.16
CA VAL A 237 3.34 2.28 -23.43
C VAL A 237 4.18 1.36 -24.32
N LYS A 238 3.80 1.18 -25.58
CA LYS A 238 4.55 0.37 -26.55
C LYS A 238 5.97 0.91 -26.75
N THR A 239 6.10 2.23 -26.92
CA THR A 239 7.39 2.89 -27.10
C THR A 239 8.30 2.70 -25.88
N LEU A 240 7.76 2.87 -24.66
CA LEU A 240 8.49 2.66 -23.40
C LEU A 240 8.85 1.19 -23.15
N SER A 241 8.12 0.26 -23.79
CA SER A 241 8.36 -1.19 -23.71
C SER A 241 9.26 -1.68 -24.86
N SER A 242 9.98 -0.80 -25.55
CA SER A 242 10.88 -1.16 -26.65
C SER A 242 11.88 -2.22 -26.20
N GLY A 243 12.02 -3.30 -27.01
CA GLY A 243 12.85 -4.46 -26.66
C GLY A 243 12.11 -5.58 -25.90
N GLN A 244 10.84 -5.40 -25.57
CA GLN A 244 9.98 -6.44 -25.00
C GLN A 244 8.93 -6.93 -26.02
N ASN A 245 8.23 -8.03 -25.68
CA ASN A 245 7.12 -8.49 -26.52
C ASN A 245 5.91 -7.56 -26.38
N THR A 246 5.59 -6.80 -27.44
CA THR A 246 4.48 -5.84 -27.47
C THR A 246 3.21 -6.38 -28.13
N THR A 247 3.15 -7.67 -28.49
CA THR A 247 2.02 -8.28 -29.22
C THR A 247 0.66 -8.02 -28.57
N ALA A 248 0.58 -8.09 -27.24
CA ALA A 248 -0.66 -7.82 -26.51
C ALA A 248 -1.10 -6.35 -26.65
N ILE A 249 -0.14 -5.41 -26.63
CA ILE A 249 -0.38 -3.98 -26.81
C ILE A 249 -0.87 -3.72 -28.24
N ASP A 250 -0.19 -4.30 -29.25
CA ASP A 250 -0.58 -4.16 -30.65
C ASP A 250 -2.00 -4.70 -30.91
N THR A 251 -2.34 -5.82 -30.31
CA THR A 251 -3.68 -6.40 -30.38
C THR A 251 -4.73 -5.47 -29.79
N GLU A 252 -4.44 -4.86 -28.64
CA GLU A 252 -5.36 -3.93 -27.99
C GLU A 252 -5.53 -2.65 -28.81
N ILE A 253 -4.45 -2.07 -29.34
CA ILE A 253 -4.50 -0.90 -30.22
C ILE A 253 -5.36 -1.21 -31.46
N ALA A 254 -5.15 -2.36 -32.12
CA ALA A 254 -5.95 -2.76 -33.27
C ALA A 254 -7.45 -2.90 -32.91
N ARG A 255 -7.75 -3.50 -31.76
CA ARG A 255 -9.10 -3.63 -31.24
C ARG A 255 -9.77 -2.27 -30.97
N LEU A 256 -9.04 -1.29 -30.46
CA LEU A 256 -9.55 0.05 -30.19
C LEU A 256 -9.76 0.85 -31.48
N ARG A 257 -8.87 0.73 -32.46
CA ARG A 257 -9.04 1.35 -33.79
C ARG A 257 -10.31 0.87 -34.51
N ALA A 258 -10.69 -0.40 -34.35
CA ALA A 258 -11.91 -0.95 -34.91
C ALA A 258 -13.19 -0.41 -34.24
N LYS A 259 -13.08 0.34 -33.13
CA LYS A 259 -14.22 0.93 -32.39
C LYS A 259 -14.39 2.43 -32.62
N GLN A 260 -13.46 3.06 -33.32
CA GLN A 260 -13.54 4.46 -33.73
C GLN A 260 -14.47 4.62 -34.95
#